data_24a967e7283cb7915ae0b279a1b679db
#
_entry.id   24a967e7283cb7915ae0b279a1b679db
#
_cell.length_a   1.000
_cell.length_b   1.000
_cell.length_c   1.000
_cell.angle_alpha   90.00
_cell.angle_beta   90.00
_cell.angle_gamma   90.00
#
_symmetry.space_group_name_H-M   'P 1'
#
loop_
_entity.id
_entity.type
_entity.pdbx_description
1 polymer ?
#
loop_
_entity_poly.entity_id
_entity_poly.type
_entity_poly.pdbx_seq_one_letter_code
_entity_poly.pdbx_strand_id
1 'polypeptide(L)'
;MATTVTLLLSLLILMVKVGEAEQVLKLQNPRLLNCRFDKIYQFGDSISDTGNCIRETLCGANLSCGTLPYGMDFYQNATGRCSNGMLIIDFIAVESGLPLLNPYKDENADFRHGVNFAVAGCTALSAKSLAEKNIVNIALTNSSLSVQLDWMSSHFQTTCSPDCPEKLNKSLFLVGEIGGNEFIYGLSQGKTMDESRKMVPEIVQTIIHGVKRIIGFGATQIIVPGNFPIGCHPIFLTKFMTNISTAYDEYHCLKDLNNFAIFFNRYLQQAIDELKKDYPNITLIYGDYYNAFLWLLQNADGLGFDNKSLQKACCGIGGEYNYDVHRRCGAPRVPVCVDPSTHISWDGVHLTQNAYRWIARWLIDDILPKLNCQV
;
A
#
# COMPACT_ATOMS: atom_id res chain seq x y z
N MET A 1 -19.88 44.90 -1.05
CA MET A 1 -20.75 43.93 -1.80
C MET A 1 -19.97 42.89 -2.61
N ALA A 2 -18.92 43.24 -3.35
CA ALA A 2 -18.14 42.23 -4.14
C ALA A 2 -17.45 41.14 -3.29
N THR A 3 -16.88 41.48 -2.15
CA THR A 3 -16.18 40.55 -1.25
C THR A 3 -17.10 39.52 -0.59
N THR A 4 -18.33 39.89 -0.27
CA THR A 4 -19.32 38.99 0.34
C THR A 4 -19.86 37.94 -0.66
N VAL A 5 -20.00 38.33 -1.94
CA VAL A 5 -20.44 37.44 -3.01
C VAL A 5 -19.36 36.41 -3.34
N THR A 6 -18.08 36.81 -3.35
CA THR A 6 -16.95 35.90 -3.60
C THR A 6 -16.79 34.87 -2.48
N LEU A 7 -16.99 35.26 -1.21
CA LEU A 7 -16.96 34.33 -0.06
C LEU A 7 -18.12 33.33 -0.11
N LEU A 8 -19.34 33.78 -0.48
CA LEU A 8 -20.50 32.90 -0.62
C LEU A 8 -20.35 31.92 -1.78
N LEU A 9 -19.79 32.35 -2.92
CA LEU A 9 -19.50 31.44 -4.04
C LEU A 9 -18.45 30.39 -3.68
N SER A 10 -17.38 30.77 -2.96
CA SER A 10 -16.34 29.82 -2.53
C SER A 10 -16.88 28.81 -1.50
N LEU A 11 -17.74 29.23 -0.58
CA LEU A 11 -18.43 28.32 0.35
C LEU A 11 -19.42 27.38 -0.37
N LEU A 12 -20.13 27.88 -1.38
CA LEU A 12 -21.06 27.05 -2.17
C LEU A 12 -20.30 25.98 -3.00
N ILE A 13 -19.17 26.37 -3.61
CA ILE A 13 -18.30 25.43 -4.35
C ILE A 13 -17.68 24.39 -3.39
N LEU A 14 -17.31 24.79 -2.18
CA LEU A 14 -16.80 23.87 -1.16
C LEU A 14 -17.90 22.89 -0.71
N MET A 15 -19.12 23.36 -0.47
CA MET A 15 -20.25 22.51 -0.08
C MET A 15 -20.67 21.56 -1.20
N VAL A 16 -20.63 21.98 -2.48
CA VAL A 16 -20.92 21.11 -3.63
C VAL A 16 -19.84 20.03 -3.75
N LYS A 17 -18.56 20.37 -3.63
CA LYS A 17 -17.46 19.39 -3.66
C LYS A 17 -17.49 18.40 -2.47
N VAL A 18 -17.85 18.87 -1.28
CA VAL A 18 -18.06 18.00 -0.11
C VAL A 18 -19.28 17.09 -0.32
N GLY A 19 -20.34 17.60 -0.92
CA GLY A 19 -21.54 16.81 -1.28
C GLY A 19 -21.26 15.75 -2.34
N GLU A 20 -20.43 16.04 -3.36
CA GLU A 20 -20.01 15.07 -4.37
C GLU A 20 -19.07 14.01 -3.80
N ALA A 21 -18.13 14.37 -2.93
CA ALA A 21 -17.26 13.41 -2.23
C ALA A 21 -18.07 12.51 -1.26
N GLU A 22 -19.04 13.06 -0.54
CA GLU A 22 -19.98 12.26 0.27
C GLU A 22 -20.92 11.38 -0.58
N GLN A 23 -21.34 11.83 -1.77
CA GLN A 23 -22.16 11.01 -2.67
C GLN A 23 -21.37 9.87 -3.29
N VAL A 24 -20.10 10.06 -3.65
CA VAL A 24 -19.21 8.98 -4.14
C VAL A 24 -18.98 7.92 -3.04
N LEU A 25 -18.93 8.34 -1.77
CA LEU A 25 -18.83 7.44 -0.61
C LEU A 25 -20.18 6.76 -0.24
N LYS A 26 -21.33 7.34 -0.59
CA LYS A 26 -22.66 6.83 -0.20
C LYS A 26 -23.37 5.95 -1.24
N LEU A 27 -22.81 5.77 -2.45
CA LEU A 27 -23.55 5.17 -3.58
C LEU A 27 -23.39 3.66 -3.78
N GLN A 28 -22.72 2.94 -2.87
CA GLN A 28 -22.71 1.47 -2.89
C GLN A 28 -22.88 0.94 -1.46
N ASN A 29 -23.72 -0.08 -1.28
CA ASN A 29 -23.76 -0.84 -0.04
C ASN A 29 -22.33 -1.37 0.21
N PRO A 30 -21.67 -1.01 1.34
CA PRO A 30 -20.31 -1.42 1.60
C PRO A 30 -20.24 -2.94 1.63
N ARG A 31 -19.37 -3.52 0.81
CA ARG A 31 -19.33 -4.96 0.53
C ARG A 31 -18.89 -5.79 1.72
N LEU A 32 -18.00 -5.25 2.55
CA LEU A 32 -17.49 -5.89 3.77
C LEU A 32 -18.34 -5.60 5.01
N LEU A 33 -19.43 -4.83 4.87
CA LEU A 33 -20.30 -4.46 5.99
C LEU A 33 -20.89 -5.69 6.69
N ASN A 34 -21.24 -6.74 5.94
CA ASN A 34 -21.76 -7.99 6.50
C ASN A 34 -20.73 -8.77 7.31
N CYS A 35 -19.44 -8.50 7.16
CA CYS A 35 -18.38 -9.10 7.99
C CYS A 35 -18.38 -8.54 9.40
N ARG A 36 -19.00 -7.37 9.63
CA ARG A 36 -19.14 -6.72 10.94
C ARG A 36 -17.82 -6.57 11.68
N PHE A 37 -16.77 -6.18 10.97
CA PHE A 37 -15.51 -5.84 11.60
C PHE A 37 -15.68 -4.63 12.52
N ASP A 38 -15.17 -4.75 13.75
CA ASP A 38 -15.14 -3.64 14.70
C ASP A 38 -13.86 -2.81 14.56
N LYS A 39 -12.78 -3.45 14.07
CA LYS A 39 -11.45 -2.85 13.95
C LYS A 39 -10.68 -3.42 12.77
N ILE A 40 -9.79 -2.59 12.23
CA ILE A 40 -8.80 -3.01 11.24
C ILE A 40 -7.41 -2.64 11.74
N TYR A 41 -6.45 -3.55 11.59
CA TYR A 41 -5.04 -3.33 11.91
C TYR A 41 -4.19 -3.55 10.67
N GLN A 42 -3.42 -2.53 10.29
CA GLN A 42 -2.61 -2.54 9.08
C GLN A 42 -1.12 -2.49 9.42
N PHE A 43 -0.34 -3.39 8.82
CA PHE A 43 1.13 -3.40 8.79
C PHE A 43 1.58 -3.32 7.34
N GLY A 44 2.78 -2.82 7.11
CA GLY A 44 3.30 -2.75 5.75
C GLY A 44 4.20 -1.56 5.52
N ASP A 45 4.29 -1.17 4.27
CA ASP A 45 5.15 -0.07 3.82
C ASP A 45 4.36 1.13 3.25
N SER A 46 4.92 1.81 2.25
CA SER A 46 4.32 3.00 1.64
C SER A 46 3.00 2.74 0.90
N ILE A 47 2.72 1.49 0.52
CA ILE A 47 1.46 1.11 -0.12
C ILE A 47 0.28 1.27 0.87
N SER A 48 0.58 1.27 2.17
CA SER A 48 -0.42 1.30 3.24
C SER A 48 -0.22 2.39 4.29
N ASP A 49 0.92 3.10 4.32
CA ASP A 49 1.22 4.12 5.34
C ASP A 49 0.26 5.31 5.24
N THR A 50 -0.47 5.58 6.32
CA THR A 50 -1.40 6.71 6.43
C THR A 50 -0.79 7.94 7.11
N GLY A 51 0.52 7.90 7.43
CA GLY A 51 1.26 9.05 7.95
C GLY A 51 2.25 8.76 9.08
N ASN A 52 2.68 7.52 9.28
CA ASN A 52 3.71 7.19 10.26
C ASN A 52 5.09 7.74 9.85
N CYS A 53 5.51 7.53 8.59
CA CYS A 53 6.82 7.98 8.11
C CYS A 53 7.02 9.48 8.26
N ILE A 54 6.04 10.31 7.93
CA ILE A 54 6.17 11.77 8.06
C ILE A 54 6.32 12.25 9.52
N ARG A 55 6.02 11.38 10.48
CA ARG A 55 6.22 11.59 11.91
C ARG A 55 7.57 11.04 12.42
N GLU A 56 8.35 10.41 11.55
CA GLU A 56 9.75 10.04 11.79
C GLU A 56 10.67 11.09 11.19
N THR A 57 11.59 11.62 11.98
CA THR A 57 12.46 12.75 11.56
C THR A 57 13.21 12.48 10.26
N LEU A 58 13.86 11.32 10.15
CA LEU A 58 14.66 10.99 8.96
C LEU A 58 13.79 10.52 7.79
N CYS A 59 12.79 9.69 8.03
CA CYS A 59 11.88 9.21 6.99
C CYS A 59 11.09 10.37 6.39
N GLY A 60 10.49 11.22 7.23
CA GLY A 60 9.72 12.38 6.78
C GLY A 60 10.55 13.42 6.03
N ALA A 61 11.84 13.57 6.36
CA ALA A 61 12.73 14.47 5.61
C ALA A 61 13.11 13.92 4.23
N ASN A 62 13.10 12.59 4.03
CA ASN A 62 13.51 11.96 2.78
C ASN A 62 12.39 11.65 1.81
N LEU A 63 11.16 11.46 2.31
CA LEU A 63 10.01 11.10 1.48
C LEU A 63 9.04 12.27 1.36
N SER A 64 8.72 12.64 0.12
CA SER A 64 7.86 13.80 -0.18
C SER A 64 6.36 13.53 0.10
N CYS A 65 5.97 12.35 0.58
CA CYS A 65 4.56 11.97 0.78
C CYS A 65 3.83 12.87 1.81
N GLY A 66 4.55 13.67 2.59
CA GLY A 66 4.02 14.67 3.52
C GLY A 66 3.84 16.07 2.92
N THR A 67 4.07 16.25 1.61
CA THR A 67 3.96 17.54 0.94
C THR A 67 3.18 17.43 -0.37
N LEU A 68 2.48 18.51 -0.76
CA LEU A 68 1.83 18.54 -2.07
C LEU A 68 2.88 18.35 -3.18
N PRO A 69 2.52 17.63 -4.26
CA PRO A 69 1.18 17.28 -4.71
C PRO A 69 0.63 15.95 -4.17
N TYR A 70 1.34 15.24 -3.26
CA TYR A 70 0.74 14.09 -2.59
C TYR A 70 -0.51 14.52 -1.82
N GLY A 71 -1.56 13.71 -1.86
CA GLY A 71 -2.83 14.04 -1.21
C GLY A 71 -3.64 15.15 -1.88
N MET A 72 -3.29 15.57 -3.11
CA MET A 72 -4.01 16.64 -3.80
C MET A 72 -5.50 16.32 -4.02
N ASP A 73 -5.86 15.04 -4.16
CA ASP A 73 -7.24 14.56 -4.26
C ASP A 73 -7.79 14.09 -2.90
N PHE A 74 -7.01 14.24 -1.83
CA PHE A 74 -7.40 13.94 -0.45
C PHE A 74 -7.55 15.27 0.33
N TYR A 75 -8.61 16.03 0.00
CA TYR A 75 -8.88 17.36 0.58
C TYR A 75 -7.71 18.35 0.45
N GLN A 76 -6.86 18.21 -0.58
CA GLN A 76 -5.63 19.02 -0.77
C GLN A 76 -4.71 18.93 0.45
N ASN A 77 -4.68 17.79 1.13
CA ASN A 77 -3.95 17.60 2.37
C ASN A 77 -2.99 16.40 2.24
N ALA A 78 -1.69 16.69 2.27
CA ALA A 78 -0.65 15.68 2.28
C ALA A 78 -0.53 15.06 3.68
N THR A 79 -1.09 13.87 3.85
CA THR A 79 -1.17 13.18 5.14
C THR A 79 -0.07 12.15 5.37
N GLY A 80 0.85 11.99 4.43
CA GLY A 80 1.86 10.94 4.43
C GLY A 80 1.50 9.73 3.54
N ARG A 81 0.29 9.70 2.96
CA ARG A 81 -0.08 8.73 1.94
C ARG A 81 0.74 8.97 0.68
N CYS A 82 1.48 7.97 0.23
CA CYS A 82 2.29 8.06 -0.99
C CYS A 82 1.41 7.86 -2.25
N SER A 83 0.47 8.77 -2.45
CA SER A 83 -0.48 8.80 -3.58
C SER A 83 -1.03 10.22 -3.73
N ASN A 84 -1.76 10.50 -4.83
CA ASN A 84 -2.58 11.72 -4.93
C ASN A 84 -3.78 11.70 -3.96
N GLY A 85 -4.11 10.54 -3.36
CA GLY A 85 -5.25 10.43 -2.46
C GLY A 85 -5.26 9.14 -1.63
N MET A 86 -6.41 8.47 -1.59
CA MET A 86 -6.67 7.27 -0.79
C MET A 86 -5.85 6.07 -1.24
N LEU A 87 -5.47 5.22 -0.28
CA LEU A 87 -4.77 3.94 -0.46
C LEU A 87 -5.75 2.75 -0.44
N ILE A 88 -5.26 1.54 -0.75
CA ILE A 88 -6.07 0.31 -0.69
C ILE A 88 -6.72 0.13 0.68
N ILE A 89 -5.98 0.37 1.77
CA ILE A 89 -6.49 0.22 3.14
C ILE A 89 -7.63 1.20 3.45
N ASP A 90 -7.60 2.40 2.88
CA ASP A 90 -8.67 3.38 3.06
C ASP A 90 -9.98 2.87 2.43
N PHE A 91 -9.91 2.30 1.22
CA PHE A 91 -11.06 1.68 0.56
C PHE A 91 -11.58 0.46 1.32
N ILE A 92 -10.70 -0.37 1.87
CA ILE A 92 -11.10 -1.51 2.72
C ILE A 92 -11.83 -1.02 3.99
N ALA A 93 -11.34 0.05 4.61
CA ALA A 93 -12.01 0.64 5.78
C ALA A 93 -13.42 1.15 5.43
N VAL A 94 -13.55 1.91 4.33
CA VAL A 94 -14.84 2.42 3.84
C VAL A 94 -15.81 1.27 3.51
N GLU A 95 -15.35 0.25 2.80
CA GLU A 95 -16.16 -0.93 2.44
C GLU A 95 -16.53 -1.81 3.65
N SER A 96 -15.82 -1.65 4.76
CA SER A 96 -16.14 -2.26 6.07
C SER A 96 -17.09 -1.40 6.91
N GLY A 97 -17.45 -0.20 6.46
CA GLY A 97 -18.25 0.77 7.21
C GLY A 97 -17.49 1.41 8.37
N LEU A 98 -16.15 1.39 8.33
CA LEU A 98 -15.29 1.92 9.38
C LEU A 98 -14.64 3.25 8.94
N PRO A 99 -14.27 4.13 9.90
CA PRO A 99 -13.49 5.31 9.59
C PRO A 99 -12.10 4.93 9.04
N LEU A 100 -11.47 5.88 8.34
CA LEU A 100 -10.10 5.70 7.85
C LEU A 100 -9.14 5.50 9.04
N LEU A 101 -8.14 4.63 8.84
CA LEU A 101 -7.20 4.30 9.89
C LEU A 101 -6.22 5.42 10.16
N ASN A 102 -6.07 5.75 11.42
CA ASN A 102 -5.05 6.69 11.88
C ASN A 102 -3.68 6.01 12.00
N PRO A 103 -2.58 6.73 11.69
CA PRO A 103 -1.23 6.21 11.88
C PRO A 103 -0.90 6.12 13.37
N TYR A 104 -0.22 5.04 13.78
CA TYR A 104 0.15 4.78 15.18
C TYR A 104 0.94 5.91 15.84
N LYS A 105 1.78 6.61 15.08
CA LYS A 105 2.61 7.72 15.58
C LYS A 105 1.86 9.03 15.78
N ASP A 106 0.57 9.08 15.52
CA ASP A 106 -0.26 10.22 15.85
C ASP A 106 -0.80 10.08 17.28
N GLU A 107 -0.13 10.76 18.21
CA GLU A 107 -0.44 10.69 19.64
C GLU A 107 -1.86 11.20 20.01
N ASN A 108 -2.47 12.00 19.14
CA ASN A 108 -3.82 12.53 19.32
C ASN A 108 -4.90 11.76 18.58
N ALA A 109 -4.54 10.66 17.92
CA ALA A 109 -5.47 9.92 17.08
C ALA A 109 -6.43 9.04 17.89
N ASP A 110 -7.61 8.85 17.33
CA ASP A 110 -8.59 7.88 17.83
C ASP A 110 -8.30 6.48 17.25
N PHE A 111 -8.02 5.52 18.10
CA PHE A 111 -7.72 4.13 17.74
C PHE A 111 -8.85 3.14 18.06
N ARG A 112 -10.06 3.62 18.32
CA ARG A 112 -11.21 2.75 18.67
C ARG A 112 -11.55 1.76 17.56
N HIS A 113 -11.30 2.11 16.30
CA HIS A 113 -11.59 1.30 15.12
C HIS A 113 -10.37 0.67 14.47
N GLY A 114 -9.25 0.63 15.19
CA GLY A 114 -8.00 0.02 14.73
C GLY A 114 -6.87 1.02 14.52
N VAL A 115 -5.75 0.53 14.02
CA VAL A 115 -4.49 1.29 13.92
C VAL A 115 -3.77 0.93 12.64
N ASN A 116 -3.16 1.93 12.01
CA ASN A 116 -2.20 1.72 10.93
C ASN A 116 -0.77 1.79 11.49
N PHE A 117 -0.04 0.68 11.45
CA PHE A 117 1.36 0.58 11.85
C PHE A 117 2.33 0.66 10.67
N ALA A 118 1.84 0.64 9.42
CA ALA A 118 2.67 0.68 8.22
C ALA A 118 3.52 1.95 8.15
N VAL A 119 4.74 1.82 7.64
CA VAL A 119 5.69 2.94 7.49
C VAL A 119 6.27 2.94 6.08
N ALA A 120 6.16 4.06 5.38
CA ALA A 120 6.70 4.19 4.04
C ALA A 120 8.21 3.92 4.01
N GLY A 121 8.65 3.13 3.03
CA GLY A 121 10.05 2.74 2.87
C GLY A 121 10.55 1.68 3.83
N CYS A 122 9.72 1.16 4.72
CA CYS A 122 10.15 0.07 5.60
C CYS A 122 10.30 -1.26 4.85
N THR A 123 10.96 -2.18 5.51
CA THR A 123 11.28 -3.52 5.03
C THR A 123 10.77 -4.59 6.01
N ALA A 124 10.57 -5.81 5.54
CA ALA A 124 10.31 -6.94 6.43
C ALA A 124 11.53 -7.18 7.33
N LEU A 125 12.73 -7.20 6.72
CA LEU A 125 14.00 -7.35 7.42
C LEU A 125 14.37 -6.08 8.19
N SER A 126 15.09 -6.23 9.29
CA SER A 126 15.63 -5.08 10.02
C SER A 126 16.73 -4.36 9.23
N ALA A 127 16.97 -3.08 9.55
CA ALA A 127 18.07 -2.31 8.96
C ALA A 127 19.43 -2.99 9.19
N LYS A 128 19.62 -3.68 10.33
CA LYS A 128 20.82 -4.47 10.63
C LYS A 128 20.95 -5.64 9.65
N SER A 129 19.90 -6.43 9.44
CA SER A 129 19.93 -7.56 8.50
C SER A 129 20.20 -7.12 7.07
N LEU A 130 19.66 -5.96 6.65
CA LEU A 130 19.96 -5.37 5.34
C LEU A 130 21.44 -4.95 5.22
N ALA A 131 21.98 -4.31 6.26
CA ALA A 131 23.39 -3.90 6.28
C ALA A 131 24.34 -5.10 6.19
N GLU A 132 24.06 -6.23 6.84
CA GLU A 132 24.80 -7.48 6.72
C GLU A 132 24.77 -8.04 5.26
N LYS A 133 23.78 -7.67 4.48
CA LYS A 133 23.66 -7.98 3.04
C LYS A 133 24.22 -6.88 2.13
N ASN A 134 24.87 -5.86 2.70
CA ASN A 134 25.35 -4.66 2.00
C ASN A 134 24.22 -3.94 1.24
N ILE A 135 23.08 -3.77 1.90
CA ILE A 135 21.94 -3.00 1.41
C ILE A 135 21.65 -1.87 2.40
N VAL A 136 21.61 -0.64 1.91
CA VAL A 136 21.25 0.54 2.71
C VAL A 136 19.78 0.84 2.54
N ASN A 137 19.06 1.05 3.65
CA ASN A 137 17.69 1.53 3.60
C ASN A 137 17.66 3.00 3.15
N ILE A 138 17.17 3.23 1.93
CA ILE A 138 17.18 4.56 1.29
C ILE A 138 16.16 5.51 1.96
N ALA A 139 15.07 4.98 2.50
CA ALA A 139 14.06 5.79 3.19
C ALA A 139 14.50 6.24 4.59
N LEU A 140 15.62 5.72 5.08
CA LEU A 140 16.19 6.03 6.40
C LEU A 140 15.21 5.79 7.57
N THR A 141 14.32 4.82 7.43
CA THR A 141 13.50 4.33 8.54
C THR A 141 14.05 3.03 9.11
N ASN A 142 13.99 2.90 10.44
CA ASN A 142 14.29 1.65 11.14
C ASN A 142 13.03 0.86 11.52
N SER A 143 11.86 1.34 11.10
CA SER A 143 10.55 0.81 11.47
C SER A 143 10.16 -0.42 10.65
N SER A 144 11.04 -1.45 10.64
CA SER A 144 10.79 -2.74 10.00
C SER A 144 9.53 -3.41 10.53
N LEU A 145 9.09 -4.50 9.88
CA LEU A 145 7.91 -5.25 10.32
C LEU A 145 7.98 -5.64 11.80
N SER A 146 9.16 -6.05 12.30
CA SER A 146 9.32 -6.40 13.72
C SER A 146 9.05 -5.20 14.64
N VAL A 147 9.49 -4.00 14.28
CA VAL A 147 9.23 -2.77 15.04
C VAL A 147 7.74 -2.41 15.03
N GLN A 148 7.08 -2.53 13.87
CA GLN A 148 5.63 -2.33 13.78
C GLN A 148 4.86 -3.31 14.69
N LEU A 149 5.30 -4.56 14.76
CA LEU A 149 4.73 -5.58 15.65
C LEU A 149 5.00 -5.29 17.13
N ASP A 150 6.12 -4.65 17.46
CA ASP A 150 6.40 -4.19 18.82
C ASP A 150 5.49 -3.02 19.22
N TRP A 151 5.20 -2.10 18.29
CA TRP A 151 4.19 -1.06 18.52
C TRP A 151 2.79 -1.66 18.73
N MET A 152 2.40 -2.66 17.92
CA MET A 152 1.15 -3.39 18.13
C MET A 152 1.10 -4.02 19.51
N SER A 153 2.19 -4.69 19.92
CA SER A 153 2.26 -5.32 21.24
C SER A 153 2.06 -4.30 22.36
N SER A 154 2.72 -3.13 22.26
CA SER A 154 2.56 -2.03 23.22
C SER A 154 1.13 -1.48 23.23
N HIS A 155 0.52 -1.31 22.05
CA HIS A 155 -0.87 -0.86 21.92
C HIS A 155 -1.84 -1.88 22.56
N PHE A 156 -1.64 -3.17 22.32
CA PHE A 156 -2.52 -4.22 22.88
C PHE A 156 -2.36 -4.40 24.38
N GLN A 157 -1.18 -4.17 24.94
CA GLN A 157 -0.99 -4.18 26.39
C GLN A 157 -1.89 -3.15 27.09
N THR A 158 -2.15 -2.02 26.47
CA THR A 158 -2.96 -0.94 27.04
C THR A 158 -4.45 -1.02 26.68
N THR A 159 -4.79 -1.63 25.53
CA THR A 159 -6.15 -1.55 24.97
C THR A 159 -6.96 -2.84 25.10
N CYS A 160 -6.31 -4.01 25.14
CA CYS A 160 -7.04 -5.27 25.19
C CYS A 160 -6.54 -6.29 26.21
N SER A 161 -5.29 -6.22 26.71
CA SER A 161 -4.76 -7.21 27.65
C SER A 161 -5.52 -7.20 28.99
N PRO A 162 -5.83 -8.36 29.61
CA PRO A 162 -5.54 -9.72 29.14
C PRO A 162 -6.55 -10.28 28.13
N ASP A 163 -7.63 -9.58 27.81
CA ASP A 163 -8.80 -10.07 27.06
C ASP A 163 -8.66 -9.90 25.54
N CYS A 164 -7.41 -9.82 25.02
CA CYS A 164 -7.18 -9.59 23.60
C CYS A 164 -7.88 -10.60 22.68
N PRO A 165 -7.89 -11.92 22.95
CA PRO A 165 -8.57 -12.87 22.07
C PRO A 165 -10.06 -12.56 21.88
N GLU A 166 -10.75 -12.14 22.95
CA GLU A 166 -12.16 -11.76 22.87
C GLU A 166 -12.36 -10.44 22.12
N LYS A 167 -11.53 -9.42 22.43
CA LYS A 167 -11.63 -8.08 21.86
C LYS A 167 -11.16 -7.99 20.40
N LEU A 168 -10.41 -8.97 19.91
CA LEU A 168 -9.87 -9.01 18.54
C LEU A 168 -10.58 -10.00 17.62
N ASN A 169 -11.54 -10.78 18.12
CA ASN A 169 -12.23 -11.82 17.35
C ASN A 169 -12.99 -11.31 16.13
N LYS A 170 -13.39 -10.02 16.12
CA LYS A 170 -14.03 -9.32 15.00
C LYS A 170 -13.10 -8.31 14.33
N SER A 171 -11.81 -8.48 14.47
CA SER A 171 -10.84 -7.57 13.85
C SER A 171 -10.27 -8.19 12.58
N LEU A 172 -10.07 -7.33 11.56
CA LEU A 172 -9.35 -7.68 10.35
C LEU A 172 -7.90 -7.22 10.45
N PHE A 173 -6.96 -8.10 10.16
CA PHE A 173 -5.54 -7.79 10.13
C PHE A 173 -5.01 -7.88 8.69
N LEU A 174 -4.28 -6.85 8.25
CA LEU A 174 -3.55 -6.86 6.99
C LEU A 174 -2.04 -6.78 7.29
N VAL A 175 -1.29 -7.81 6.88
CA VAL A 175 0.15 -7.93 7.14
C VAL A 175 0.91 -7.77 5.82
N GLY A 176 1.13 -6.54 5.42
CA GLY A 176 1.74 -6.16 4.14
C GLY A 176 0.85 -5.17 3.33
N GLU A 177 1.15 -4.82 2.07
CA GLU A 177 2.31 -5.39 1.36
C GLU A 177 3.59 -5.03 2.10
N ILE A 178 4.53 -5.93 2.12
CA ILE A 178 5.86 -5.73 2.69
C ILE A 178 6.84 -6.78 2.11
N GLY A 179 8.10 -6.39 1.99
CA GLY A 179 9.15 -7.24 1.38
C GLY A 179 9.55 -6.76 -0.02
N GLY A 180 8.81 -5.80 -0.60
CA GLY A 180 9.14 -5.18 -1.88
C GLY A 180 10.34 -4.23 -1.80
N ASN A 181 10.46 -3.48 -0.72
CA ASN A 181 11.53 -2.49 -0.54
C ASN A 181 12.92 -3.10 -0.44
N GLU A 182 13.08 -4.31 0.08
CA GLU A 182 14.36 -5.04 0.05
C GLU A 182 14.91 -5.13 -1.37
N PHE A 183 14.03 -5.40 -2.33
CA PHE A 183 14.41 -5.55 -3.75
C PHE A 183 14.58 -4.20 -4.43
N ILE A 184 13.73 -3.22 -4.13
CA ILE A 184 13.91 -1.84 -4.63
C ILE A 184 15.28 -1.31 -4.20
N TYR A 185 15.65 -1.45 -2.94
CA TYR A 185 16.95 -0.99 -2.42
C TYR A 185 18.11 -1.82 -2.97
N GLY A 186 18.01 -3.15 -2.93
CA GLY A 186 19.04 -4.05 -3.42
C GLY A 186 19.35 -3.83 -4.89
N LEU A 187 18.33 -3.88 -5.75
CA LEU A 187 18.49 -3.66 -7.19
C LEU A 187 18.96 -2.23 -7.52
N SER A 188 18.52 -1.21 -6.78
CA SER A 188 18.99 0.15 -6.99
C SER A 188 20.47 0.33 -6.64
N GLN A 189 20.99 -0.47 -5.71
CA GLN A 189 22.39 -0.49 -5.26
C GLN A 189 23.24 -1.55 -5.97
N GLY A 190 22.74 -2.15 -7.07
CA GLY A 190 23.51 -3.04 -7.94
C GLY A 190 23.46 -4.51 -7.58
N LYS A 191 22.57 -4.93 -6.67
CA LYS A 191 22.32 -6.36 -6.44
C LYS A 191 21.76 -7.01 -7.70
N THR A 192 22.17 -8.25 -7.92
CA THR A 192 21.64 -9.07 -9.03
C THR A 192 20.29 -9.68 -8.68
N MET A 193 19.57 -10.15 -9.70
CA MET A 193 18.33 -10.89 -9.50
C MET A 193 18.55 -12.18 -8.70
N ASP A 194 19.69 -12.86 -8.86
CA ASP A 194 20.01 -14.08 -8.11
C ASP A 194 20.29 -13.79 -6.64
N GLU A 195 20.97 -12.67 -6.32
CA GLU A 195 21.14 -12.21 -4.93
C GLU A 195 19.78 -11.86 -4.31
N SER A 196 18.90 -11.21 -5.08
CA SER A 196 17.54 -10.89 -4.65
C SER A 196 16.73 -12.17 -4.36
N ARG A 197 16.79 -13.17 -5.23
CA ARG A 197 16.10 -14.47 -5.00
C ARG A 197 16.57 -15.17 -3.73
N LYS A 198 17.87 -15.07 -3.39
CA LYS A 198 18.42 -15.68 -2.17
C LYS A 198 17.89 -15.04 -0.88
N MET A 199 17.38 -13.81 -0.93
CA MET A 199 16.80 -13.14 0.24
C MET A 199 15.34 -13.56 0.49
N VAL A 200 14.63 -14.04 -0.52
CA VAL A 200 13.18 -14.35 -0.44
C VAL A 200 12.82 -15.27 0.74
N PRO A 201 13.53 -16.38 1.01
CA PRO A 201 13.21 -17.25 2.14
C PRO A 201 13.21 -16.52 3.48
N GLU A 202 14.23 -15.70 3.75
CA GLU A 202 14.35 -14.96 5.00
C GLU A 202 13.26 -13.90 5.15
N ILE A 203 12.96 -13.17 4.06
CA ILE A 203 11.91 -12.15 4.04
C ILE A 203 10.55 -12.81 4.34
N VAL A 204 10.22 -13.90 3.64
CA VAL A 204 8.95 -14.59 3.84
C VAL A 204 8.85 -15.18 5.25
N GLN A 205 9.91 -15.79 5.78
CA GLN A 205 9.91 -16.27 7.16
C GLN A 205 9.70 -15.16 8.18
N THR A 206 10.23 -13.96 7.93
CA THR A 206 10.00 -12.79 8.78
C THR A 206 8.52 -12.37 8.75
N ILE A 207 7.88 -12.37 7.57
CA ILE A 207 6.44 -12.10 7.42
C ILE A 207 5.62 -13.14 8.20
N ILE A 208 5.89 -14.43 7.99
CA ILE A 208 5.19 -15.54 8.67
C ILE A 208 5.37 -15.46 10.19
N HIS A 209 6.56 -15.08 10.67
CA HIS A 209 6.79 -14.83 12.09
C HIS A 209 5.91 -13.69 12.61
N GLY A 210 5.75 -12.63 11.83
CA GLY A 210 4.84 -11.54 12.15
C GLY A 210 3.40 -12.01 12.27
N VAL A 211 2.93 -12.81 11.31
CA VAL A 211 1.59 -13.41 11.33
C VAL A 211 1.38 -14.28 12.59
N LYS A 212 2.36 -15.11 12.95
CA LYS A 212 2.30 -15.93 14.18
C LYS A 212 2.19 -15.08 15.44
N ARG A 213 2.92 -13.94 15.51
CA ARG A 213 2.78 -13.01 16.66
C ARG A 213 1.36 -12.44 16.76
N ILE A 214 0.77 -12.05 15.64
CA ILE A 214 -0.60 -11.51 15.56
C ILE A 214 -1.63 -12.57 16.00
N ILE A 215 -1.49 -13.81 15.53
CA ILE A 215 -2.33 -14.95 15.97
C ILE A 215 -2.20 -15.16 17.48
N GLY A 216 -0.99 -15.03 18.03
CA GLY A 216 -0.74 -15.17 19.47
C GLY A 216 -1.48 -14.14 20.33
N PHE A 217 -1.90 -13.00 19.78
CA PHE A 217 -2.76 -12.02 20.45
C PHE A 217 -4.27 -12.34 20.29
N GLY A 218 -4.65 -13.32 19.47
CA GLY A 218 -6.04 -13.71 19.27
C GLY A 218 -6.66 -13.25 17.96
N ALA A 219 -5.86 -12.83 16.98
CA ALA A 219 -6.37 -12.54 15.64
C ALA A 219 -6.92 -13.82 14.97
N THR A 220 -8.08 -13.70 14.33
CA THR A 220 -8.77 -14.81 13.67
C THR A 220 -8.94 -14.60 12.16
N GLN A 221 -8.81 -13.38 11.67
CA GLN A 221 -8.96 -13.03 10.25
C GLN A 221 -7.78 -12.18 9.80
N ILE A 222 -6.92 -12.75 8.95
CA ILE A 222 -5.64 -12.17 8.54
C ILE A 222 -5.49 -12.26 7.02
N ILE A 223 -5.17 -11.15 6.38
CA ILE A 223 -4.82 -11.06 4.97
C ILE A 223 -3.32 -10.74 4.88
N VAL A 224 -2.61 -11.49 4.05
CA VAL A 224 -1.18 -11.28 3.78
C VAL A 224 -1.01 -11.00 2.29
N PRO A 225 -0.87 -9.73 1.89
CA PRO A 225 -0.69 -9.37 0.48
C PRO A 225 0.66 -9.83 -0.07
N GLY A 226 0.64 -10.26 -1.34
CA GLY A 226 1.84 -10.44 -2.14
C GLY A 226 2.27 -9.15 -2.85
N ASN A 227 3.43 -9.19 -3.49
CA ASN A 227 3.98 -8.06 -4.24
C ASN A 227 3.24 -7.84 -5.57
N PHE A 228 3.19 -6.59 -6.00
CA PHE A 228 2.76 -6.19 -7.33
C PHE A 228 3.68 -6.71 -8.45
N PRO A 229 3.25 -6.68 -9.75
CA PRO A 229 4.11 -6.94 -10.89
C PRO A 229 5.12 -5.78 -11.06
N ILE A 230 6.25 -5.86 -10.35
CA ILE A 230 7.24 -4.77 -10.24
C ILE A 230 7.85 -4.38 -11.59
N GLY A 231 7.84 -5.29 -12.57
CA GLY A 231 8.28 -5.00 -13.93
C GLY A 231 7.41 -4.01 -14.69
N CYS A 232 6.21 -3.67 -14.15
CA CYS A 232 5.30 -2.70 -14.75
C CYS A 232 5.48 -1.28 -14.17
N HIS A 233 6.28 -1.11 -13.11
CA HIS A 233 6.45 0.19 -12.46
C HIS A 233 7.47 1.07 -13.19
N PRO A 234 7.18 2.36 -13.41
CA PRO A 234 8.06 3.31 -14.12
C PRO A 234 9.50 3.35 -13.59
N ILE A 235 9.71 3.21 -12.28
CA ILE A 235 11.05 3.14 -11.69
C ILE A 235 11.89 2.01 -12.28
N PHE A 236 11.32 0.82 -12.44
CA PHE A 236 12.04 -0.33 -12.98
C PHE A 236 12.09 -0.31 -14.51
N LEU A 237 11.00 0.11 -15.16
CA LEU A 237 10.97 0.30 -16.61
C LEU A 237 12.03 1.30 -17.07
N THR A 238 12.25 2.40 -16.31
CA THR A 238 13.31 3.36 -16.59
C THR A 238 14.70 2.78 -16.32
N LYS A 239 14.88 2.12 -15.16
CA LYS A 239 16.20 1.62 -14.74
C LYS A 239 16.72 0.49 -15.62
N PHE A 240 15.85 -0.41 -16.05
CA PHE A 240 16.18 -1.63 -16.82
C PHE A 240 15.68 -1.56 -18.27
N MET A 241 15.44 -0.35 -18.78
CA MET A 241 15.02 -0.14 -20.16
C MET A 241 15.99 -0.81 -21.14
N THR A 242 15.46 -1.51 -22.12
CA THR A 242 16.24 -2.20 -23.16
C THR A 242 15.53 -2.15 -24.51
N ASN A 243 16.30 -2.24 -25.59
CA ASN A 243 15.76 -2.30 -26.96
C ASN A 243 15.38 -3.75 -27.38
N ILE A 244 15.54 -4.71 -26.49
CA ILE A 244 15.20 -6.12 -26.75
C ILE A 244 13.68 -6.29 -26.53
N SER A 245 12.90 -6.35 -27.59
CA SER A 245 11.43 -6.44 -27.51
C SER A 245 10.95 -7.67 -26.75
N THR A 246 11.68 -8.79 -26.82
CA THR A 246 11.34 -10.03 -26.11
C THR A 246 11.51 -9.95 -24.58
N ALA A 247 12.16 -8.90 -24.06
CA ALA A 247 12.27 -8.63 -22.63
C ALA A 247 10.96 -8.14 -22.01
N TYR A 248 10.01 -7.71 -22.83
CA TYR A 248 8.72 -7.18 -22.40
C TYR A 248 7.59 -8.16 -22.68
N ASP A 249 6.57 -8.16 -21.82
CA ASP A 249 5.32 -8.89 -22.01
C ASP A 249 4.31 -8.10 -22.88
N GLU A 250 3.09 -8.63 -23.02
CA GLU A 250 2.01 -8.00 -23.79
C GLU A 250 1.55 -6.66 -23.22
N TYR A 251 1.83 -6.36 -21.95
CA TYR A 251 1.55 -5.09 -21.27
C TYR A 251 2.76 -4.15 -21.26
N HIS A 252 3.83 -4.46 -22.01
CA HIS A 252 5.10 -3.75 -22.00
C HIS A 252 5.78 -3.69 -20.62
N CYS A 253 5.55 -4.67 -19.75
CA CYS A 253 6.23 -4.82 -18.48
C CYS A 253 7.47 -5.73 -18.63
N LEU A 254 8.51 -5.49 -17.83
CA LEU A 254 9.74 -6.28 -17.84
C LEU A 254 9.49 -7.69 -17.28
N LYS A 255 9.57 -8.70 -18.15
CA LYS A 255 9.30 -10.12 -17.84
C LYS A 255 10.12 -10.67 -16.68
N ASP A 256 11.41 -10.38 -16.65
CA ASP A 256 12.31 -10.95 -15.63
C ASP A 256 11.96 -10.43 -14.22
N LEU A 257 11.56 -9.16 -14.11
CA LEU A 257 11.12 -8.59 -12.86
C LEU A 257 9.74 -9.11 -12.44
N ASN A 258 8.83 -9.30 -13.39
CA ASN A 258 7.54 -9.93 -13.12
C ASN A 258 7.69 -11.40 -12.74
N ASN A 259 8.59 -12.16 -13.38
CA ASN A 259 8.93 -13.52 -12.99
C ASN A 259 9.51 -13.58 -11.57
N PHE A 260 10.29 -12.58 -11.17
CA PHE A 260 10.78 -12.47 -9.81
C PHE A 260 9.64 -12.21 -8.80
N ALA A 261 8.73 -11.29 -9.11
CA ALA A 261 7.56 -11.05 -8.26
C ALA A 261 6.69 -12.31 -8.12
N ILE A 262 6.47 -13.05 -9.21
CA ILE A 262 5.77 -14.34 -9.19
C ILE A 262 6.51 -15.36 -8.29
N PHE A 263 7.83 -15.42 -8.38
CA PHE A 263 8.63 -16.30 -7.54
C PHE A 263 8.46 -15.99 -6.05
N PHE A 264 8.56 -14.71 -5.68
CA PHE A 264 8.32 -14.24 -4.30
C PHE A 264 6.91 -14.60 -3.84
N ASN A 265 5.90 -14.28 -4.63
CA ASN A 265 4.50 -14.48 -4.30
C ASN A 265 4.15 -15.96 -4.12
N ARG A 266 4.70 -16.85 -4.98
CA ARG A 266 4.54 -18.31 -4.83
C ARG A 266 5.17 -18.81 -3.53
N TYR A 267 6.36 -18.31 -3.19
CA TYR A 267 7.04 -18.69 -1.95
C TYR A 267 6.24 -18.25 -0.71
N LEU A 268 5.72 -17.02 -0.74
CA LEU A 268 4.84 -16.49 0.32
C LEU A 268 3.55 -17.31 0.43
N GLN A 269 2.90 -17.60 -0.70
CA GLN A 269 1.65 -18.37 -0.72
C GLN A 269 1.85 -19.78 -0.17
N GLN A 270 2.94 -20.47 -0.53
CA GLN A 270 3.28 -21.77 0.05
C GLN A 270 3.46 -21.70 1.57
N ALA A 271 4.18 -20.68 2.06
CA ALA A 271 4.38 -20.51 3.49
C ALA A 271 3.07 -20.20 4.25
N ILE A 272 2.15 -19.45 3.64
CA ILE A 272 0.79 -19.22 4.15
C ILE A 272 0.00 -20.53 4.20
N ASP A 273 0.06 -21.34 3.15
CA ASP A 273 -0.69 -22.62 3.07
C ASP A 273 -0.14 -23.66 4.07
N GLU A 274 1.15 -23.61 4.37
CA GLU A 274 1.75 -24.40 5.45
C GLU A 274 1.25 -23.90 6.82
N LEU A 275 1.25 -22.59 7.03
CA LEU A 275 0.79 -21.99 8.29
C LEU A 275 -0.69 -22.30 8.57
N LYS A 276 -1.55 -22.37 7.56
CA LYS A 276 -2.96 -22.78 7.72
C LYS A 276 -3.13 -24.15 8.35
N LYS A 277 -2.19 -25.10 8.12
CA LYS A 277 -2.24 -26.42 8.70
C LYS A 277 -2.02 -26.39 10.22
N ASP A 278 -1.14 -25.47 10.68
CA ASP A 278 -0.86 -25.28 12.11
C ASP A 278 -1.98 -24.54 12.82
N TYR A 279 -2.77 -23.73 12.08
CA TYR A 279 -3.82 -22.85 12.62
C TYR A 279 -5.15 -23.02 11.87
N PRO A 280 -5.80 -24.21 11.91
CA PRO A 280 -6.98 -24.52 11.08
C PRO A 280 -8.22 -23.66 11.42
N ASN A 281 -8.26 -23.04 12.59
CA ASN A 281 -9.37 -22.19 13.04
C ASN A 281 -9.17 -20.70 12.69
N ILE A 282 -8.05 -20.35 12.05
CA ILE A 282 -7.74 -18.98 11.65
C ILE A 282 -8.02 -18.80 10.15
N THR A 283 -8.76 -17.78 9.80
CA THR A 283 -8.96 -17.36 8.42
C THR A 283 -7.71 -16.60 7.97
N LEU A 284 -6.84 -17.30 7.24
CA LEU A 284 -5.60 -16.75 6.72
C LEU A 284 -5.69 -16.70 5.19
N ILE A 285 -5.62 -15.51 4.60
CA ILE A 285 -5.85 -15.28 3.17
C ILE A 285 -4.61 -14.66 2.54
N TYR A 286 -4.15 -15.21 1.41
CA TYR A 286 -3.22 -14.53 0.52
C TYR A 286 -3.98 -13.43 -0.24
N GLY A 287 -3.51 -12.19 -0.15
CA GLY A 287 -4.04 -11.05 -0.92
C GLY A 287 -3.33 -10.93 -2.27
N ASP A 288 -4.02 -11.20 -3.35
CA ASP A 288 -3.41 -11.31 -4.67
C ASP A 288 -3.27 -9.94 -5.36
N TYR A 289 -2.32 -9.11 -4.88
CA TYR A 289 -2.02 -7.81 -5.47
C TYR A 289 -1.46 -7.91 -6.89
N TYR A 290 -0.77 -9.00 -7.20
CA TYR A 290 -0.20 -9.23 -8.53
C TYR A 290 -1.30 -9.34 -9.60
N ASN A 291 -2.25 -10.25 -9.41
CA ASN A 291 -3.33 -10.44 -10.36
C ASN A 291 -4.35 -9.30 -10.35
N ALA A 292 -4.56 -8.63 -9.21
CA ALA A 292 -5.37 -7.41 -9.16
C ALA A 292 -4.81 -6.30 -10.06
N PHE A 293 -3.49 -6.12 -10.07
CA PHE A 293 -2.83 -5.14 -10.94
C PHE A 293 -2.87 -5.57 -12.41
N LEU A 294 -2.63 -6.85 -12.73
CA LEU A 294 -2.76 -7.34 -14.11
C LEU A 294 -4.19 -7.18 -14.63
N TRP A 295 -5.19 -7.48 -13.80
CA TRP A 295 -6.59 -7.24 -14.15
C TRP A 295 -6.85 -5.74 -14.44
N LEU A 296 -6.26 -4.84 -13.66
CA LEU A 296 -6.35 -3.40 -13.90
C LEU A 296 -5.79 -3.03 -15.28
N LEU A 297 -4.61 -3.55 -15.66
CA LEU A 297 -4.02 -3.32 -16.98
C LEU A 297 -4.91 -3.87 -18.11
N GLN A 298 -5.44 -5.08 -17.93
CA GLN A 298 -6.31 -5.73 -18.93
C GLN A 298 -7.60 -4.97 -19.21
N ASN A 299 -8.12 -4.28 -18.20
CA ASN A 299 -9.41 -3.59 -18.28
C ASN A 299 -9.25 -2.05 -18.28
N ALA A 300 -8.04 -1.53 -18.43
CA ALA A 300 -7.71 -0.14 -18.21
C ALA A 300 -8.58 0.84 -19.00
N ASP A 301 -8.82 0.58 -20.27
CA ASP A 301 -9.65 1.41 -21.16
C ASP A 301 -11.10 1.51 -20.63
N GLY A 302 -11.71 0.37 -20.31
CA GLY A 302 -13.07 0.32 -19.74
C GLY A 302 -13.19 0.94 -18.35
N LEU A 303 -12.06 1.09 -17.63
CA LEU A 303 -11.99 1.68 -16.30
C LEU A 303 -11.63 3.18 -16.33
N GLY A 304 -11.44 3.76 -17.53
CA GLY A 304 -11.19 5.19 -17.75
C GLY A 304 -9.71 5.59 -17.68
N PHE A 305 -8.77 4.64 -17.77
CA PHE A 305 -7.35 4.95 -17.88
C PHE A 305 -6.96 5.25 -19.33
N ASP A 306 -6.00 6.16 -19.50
CA ASP A 306 -5.44 6.48 -20.82
C ASP A 306 -4.40 5.43 -21.23
N ASN A 307 -4.68 4.69 -22.30
CA ASN A 307 -3.81 3.64 -22.83
C ASN A 307 -2.39 4.11 -23.18
N LYS A 308 -2.17 5.43 -23.39
CA LYS A 308 -0.84 6.01 -23.64
C LYS A 308 -0.07 6.34 -22.35
N SER A 309 -0.72 6.22 -21.20
CA SER A 309 -0.21 6.64 -19.90
C SER A 309 -0.16 5.53 -18.85
N LEU A 310 -0.51 4.28 -19.21
CA LEU A 310 -0.60 3.15 -18.27
C LEU A 310 0.69 2.92 -17.47
N GLN A 311 1.85 3.18 -18.09
CA GLN A 311 3.18 2.98 -17.49
C GLN A 311 3.93 4.30 -17.30
N LYS A 312 3.24 5.44 -17.33
CA LYS A 312 3.85 6.75 -17.07
C LYS A 312 3.45 7.24 -15.69
N ALA A 313 4.42 7.80 -14.96
CA ALA A 313 4.12 8.51 -13.73
C ALA A 313 3.29 9.77 -14.03
N CYS A 314 2.18 9.98 -13.29
CA CYS A 314 1.39 11.20 -13.38
C CYS A 314 2.15 12.40 -12.79
N CYS A 315 2.80 12.20 -11.65
CA CYS A 315 3.69 13.17 -11.02
C CYS A 315 5.14 12.75 -11.28
N GLY A 316 5.75 13.31 -12.30
CA GLY A 316 7.10 12.92 -12.71
C GLY A 316 7.60 13.71 -13.90
N ILE A 317 8.83 13.41 -14.29
CA ILE A 317 9.50 14.04 -15.43
C ILE A 317 10.59 13.12 -15.97
N GLY A 318 10.84 13.19 -17.27
CA GLY A 318 11.96 12.54 -17.92
C GLY A 318 11.66 11.17 -18.51
N GLY A 319 12.33 10.87 -19.62
CA GLY A 319 12.27 9.60 -20.31
C GLY A 319 10.88 9.20 -20.83
N GLU A 320 10.78 7.96 -21.25
CA GLU A 320 9.56 7.38 -21.81
C GLU A 320 8.46 7.20 -20.75
N TYR A 321 8.85 6.89 -19.51
CA TYR A 321 7.94 6.55 -18.40
C TYR A 321 7.66 7.72 -17.46
N ASN A 322 8.06 8.95 -17.83
CA ASN A 322 7.90 10.16 -17.04
C ASN A 322 8.47 10.01 -15.62
N TYR A 323 9.64 9.36 -15.49
CA TYR A 323 10.31 9.09 -14.23
C TYR A 323 11.80 9.41 -14.28
N ASP A 324 12.28 10.16 -13.28
CA ASP A 324 13.69 10.45 -13.04
C ASP A 324 14.01 10.29 -11.54
N VAL A 325 14.96 9.42 -11.21
CA VAL A 325 15.35 9.14 -9.81
C VAL A 325 15.90 10.37 -9.08
N HIS A 326 16.45 11.35 -9.81
CA HIS A 326 17.01 12.58 -9.25
C HIS A 326 16.01 13.74 -9.18
N ARG A 327 14.88 13.62 -9.88
CA ARG A 327 13.83 14.63 -9.96
C ARG A 327 12.46 14.00 -9.70
N ARG A 328 12.26 13.58 -8.46
CA ARG A 328 11.06 12.86 -8.03
C ARG A 328 9.85 13.78 -7.89
N CYS A 329 8.67 13.20 -7.85
CA CYS A 329 7.41 13.87 -7.52
C CYS A 329 7.55 14.72 -6.24
N GLY A 330 7.01 15.95 -6.28
CA GLY A 330 7.15 16.93 -5.21
C GLY A 330 8.42 17.79 -5.29
N ALA A 331 9.42 17.42 -6.10
CA ALA A 331 10.59 18.28 -6.32
C ALA A 331 10.23 19.52 -7.16
N PRO A 332 10.96 20.64 -7.00
CA PRO A 332 10.69 21.85 -7.76
C PRO A 332 10.66 21.61 -9.27
N ARG A 333 9.64 22.15 -9.94
CA ARG A 333 9.44 22.06 -11.41
C ARG A 333 9.17 20.64 -11.93
N VAL A 334 8.85 19.69 -11.10
CA VAL A 334 8.31 18.39 -11.51
C VAL A 334 6.82 18.55 -11.74
N PRO A 335 6.31 18.30 -12.96
CA PRO A 335 4.91 18.50 -13.27
C PRO A 335 4.06 17.35 -12.72
N VAL A 336 2.76 17.67 -12.57
CA VAL A 336 1.70 16.68 -12.37
C VAL A 336 0.87 16.62 -13.64
N CYS A 337 0.42 15.44 -14.04
CA CYS A 337 -0.49 15.27 -15.16
C CYS A 337 -1.80 16.05 -14.93
N VAL A 338 -2.52 16.38 -16.00
CA VAL A 338 -3.76 17.17 -15.92
C VAL A 338 -4.86 16.44 -15.14
N ASP A 339 -4.96 15.14 -15.37
CA ASP A 339 -5.98 14.29 -14.73
C ASP A 339 -5.32 13.02 -14.16
N PRO A 340 -5.07 12.96 -12.83
CA PRO A 340 -4.53 11.77 -12.19
C PRO A 340 -5.40 10.53 -12.31
N SER A 341 -6.71 10.67 -12.52
CA SER A 341 -7.62 9.54 -12.63
C SER A 341 -7.38 8.69 -13.88
N THR A 342 -6.70 9.23 -14.89
CA THR A 342 -6.36 8.56 -16.15
C THR A 342 -5.03 7.80 -16.10
N HIS A 343 -4.26 7.91 -15.02
CA HIS A 343 -2.96 7.27 -14.84
C HIS A 343 -3.01 6.17 -13.80
N ILE A 344 -2.27 5.08 -14.01
CA ILE A 344 -2.10 4.02 -13.00
C ILE A 344 -1.03 4.41 -11.99
N SER A 345 0.15 4.82 -12.45
CA SER A 345 1.25 5.23 -11.58
C SER A 345 1.13 6.69 -11.18
N TRP A 346 1.29 6.97 -9.88
CA TRP A 346 1.36 8.33 -9.35
C TRP A 346 2.75 8.94 -9.56
N ASP A 347 3.77 8.33 -8.96
CA ASP A 347 5.13 8.90 -8.85
C ASP A 347 6.23 8.01 -9.42
N GLY A 348 5.85 6.94 -10.10
CA GLY A 348 6.76 5.94 -10.66
C GLY A 348 7.00 4.72 -9.78
N VAL A 349 6.60 4.78 -8.50
CA VAL A 349 6.64 3.68 -7.53
C VAL A 349 5.23 3.36 -7.03
N HIS A 350 4.50 4.38 -6.60
CA HIS A 350 3.17 4.28 -6.01
C HIS A 350 2.07 4.51 -7.06
N LEU A 351 0.87 4.08 -6.75
CA LEU A 351 -0.26 4.18 -7.66
C LEU A 351 -1.11 5.42 -7.37
N THR A 352 -1.92 5.82 -8.35
CA THR A 352 -2.94 6.86 -8.15
C THR A 352 -4.09 6.33 -7.28
N GLN A 353 -4.83 7.24 -6.67
CA GLN A 353 -6.05 6.90 -5.93
C GLN A 353 -7.04 6.08 -6.78
N ASN A 354 -7.20 6.43 -8.06
CA ASN A 354 -8.11 5.70 -8.96
C ASN A 354 -7.64 4.26 -9.19
N ALA A 355 -6.33 4.04 -9.37
CA ALA A 355 -5.77 2.70 -9.50
C ALA A 355 -5.92 1.90 -8.20
N TYR A 356 -5.62 2.49 -7.04
CA TYR A 356 -5.84 1.85 -5.74
C TYR A 356 -7.32 1.49 -5.49
N ARG A 357 -8.26 2.33 -5.92
CA ARG A 357 -9.69 2.06 -5.83
C ARG A 357 -10.10 0.80 -6.59
N TRP A 358 -9.65 0.66 -7.84
CA TRP A 358 -9.99 -0.49 -8.66
C TRP A 358 -9.32 -1.77 -8.17
N ILE A 359 -8.07 -1.68 -7.73
CA ILE A 359 -7.36 -2.80 -7.10
C ILE A 359 -8.06 -3.23 -5.81
N ALA A 360 -8.42 -2.29 -4.92
CA ALA A 360 -9.14 -2.59 -3.69
C ALA A 360 -10.49 -3.28 -3.98
N ARG A 361 -11.21 -2.82 -5.00
CA ARG A 361 -12.47 -3.44 -5.42
C ARG A 361 -12.28 -4.88 -5.86
N TRP A 362 -11.29 -5.13 -6.72
CA TRP A 362 -10.96 -6.48 -7.18
C TRP A 362 -10.55 -7.39 -6.00
N LEU A 363 -9.70 -6.88 -5.11
CA LEU A 363 -9.26 -7.61 -3.92
C LEU A 363 -10.42 -7.98 -3.00
N ILE A 364 -11.35 -7.05 -2.77
CA ILE A 364 -12.53 -7.30 -1.95
C ILE A 364 -13.40 -8.40 -2.57
N ASP A 365 -13.58 -8.40 -3.89
CA ASP A 365 -14.31 -9.46 -4.59
C ASP A 365 -13.62 -10.82 -4.46
N ASP A 366 -12.28 -10.86 -4.48
CA ASP A 366 -11.49 -12.08 -4.30
C ASP A 366 -11.49 -12.60 -2.85
N ILE A 367 -11.37 -11.70 -1.86
CA ILE A 367 -11.24 -12.11 -0.45
C ILE A 367 -12.58 -12.36 0.24
N LEU A 368 -13.66 -11.66 -0.13
CA LEU A 368 -14.94 -11.73 0.55
C LEU A 368 -15.49 -13.17 0.70
N PRO A 369 -15.44 -14.04 -0.34
CA PRO A 369 -15.88 -15.44 -0.19
C PRO A 369 -15.01 -16.28 0.75
N LYS A 370 -13.79 -15.80 1.05
CA LYS A 370 -12.79 -16.50 1.90
C LYS A 370 -12.82 -16.00 3.33
N LEU A 371 -13.43 -14.84 3.58
CA LEU A 371 -13.61 -14.28 4.92
C LEU A 371 -14.76 -14.98 5.64
N ASN A 372 -14.61 -15.17 6.94
CA ASN A 372 -15.67 -15.75 7.78
C ASN A 372 -16.69 -14.67 8.17
N CYS A 373 -17.40 -14.14 7.16
CA CYS A 373 -18.46 -13.16 7.36
C CYS A 373 -19.77 -13.88 7.67
N GLN A 374 -20.43 -13.52 8.76
CA GLN A 374 -21.77 -14.05 9.05
C GLN A 374 -22.75 -13.51 7.98
N VAL A 375 -23.28 -14.40 7.17
CA VAL A 375 -24.37 -14.12 6.21
C VAL A 375 -25.69 -13.97 6.95
#